data_397b2392f7acb4ce5a653cbbc9c0313d
#
_entry.id   397b2392f7acb4ce5a653cbbc9c0313d
#
_cell.length_a   1.000
_cell.length_b   1.000
_cell.length_c   1.000
_cell.angle_alpha   90.00
_cell.angle_beta   90.00
_cell.angle_gamma   90.00
#
_symmetry.space_group_name_H-M   'P 1'
#
loop_
_entity.id
_entity.type
_entity.pdbx_description
1 polymer ?
#
loop_
_entity_poly.entity_id
_entity_poly.type
_entity_poly.pdbx_seq_one_letter_code
_entity_poly.pdbx_strand_id
1 'polypeptide(L)'
;MTDRSNSASADEGAPNDKNVKPRTRGQTVGQFIERAGKLIPDPVIIFMAFYPLAFVLTVIFGGYGFSTIGAGGEAVQHQLKNMADPVNLRWVFDNALLANWLGFGGSVIGVILVVMLAIGLAENSGLFGALIKRVGGRLPQGLLPLLLIFLGIISSVATDAGYLVLIPLAGLLYAGIGRNPLIGMAAAFAGVSAGFSANLIPGPVDVIIGLNAQVFAESQGVPFTSATGEALNPATMHWIFIIVSTFVLAITGFWVTRRIVAPRLERMEWQTPSDIQPRDFQVSEAERRGLRGAVGGLILALLIILGLA
;
A
#
# COMPACT_ATOMS: atom_id res chain seq x y z
N MET A 1 -39.92 -59.83 -26.56
CA MET A 1 -38.93 -59.78 -27.67
C MET A 1 -38.04 -58.62 -27.30
N THR A 2 -37.07 -58.85 -26.44
CA THR A 2 -35.63 -59.12 -26.69
C THR A 2 -35.01 -58.21 -27.75
N ASP A 3 -34.28 -57.19 -27.29
CA ASP A 3 -32.88 -57.20 -27.72
C ASP A 3 -31.98 -56.52 -26.68
N ARG A 4 -30.92 -57.22 -26.33
CA ARG A 4 -29.77 -56.88 -25.54
C ARG A 4 -28.67 -56.39 -26.51
N SER A 5 -27.89 -55.52 -26.02
CA SER A 5 -26.47 -55.27 -26.32
C SER A 5 -26.25 -53.75 -26.60
N ASN A 6 -25.41 -53.05 -25.95
CA ASN A 6 -23.98 -53.31 -25.88
C ASN A 6 -23.36 -52.35 -24.82
N SER A 7 -22.80 -52.91 -23.78
CA SER A 7 -21.92 -52.20 -22.87
C SER A 7 -20.53 -52.13 -23.54
N ALA A 8 -20.17 -50.95 -24.04
CA ALA A 8 -18.78 -50.67 -24.39
C ALA A 8 -18.19 -49.75 -23.30
N SER A 9 -17.40 -50.34 -22.46
CA SER A 9 -16.48 -49.73 -21.51
C SER A 9 -15.49 -48.86 -22.27
N ALA A 10 -15.63 -47.55 -22.17
CA ALA A 10 -14.55 -46.61 -22.48
C ALA A 10 -13.72 -46.45 -21.21
N ASP A 11 -12.63 -47.18 -21.15
CA ASP A 11 -11.50 -46.98 -20.28
C ASP A 11 -10.74 -45.75 -20.80
N GLU A 12 -11.19 -44.55 -20.36
CA GLU A 12 -10.46 -43.31 -20.60
C GLU A 12 -9.29 -43.23 -19.64
N GLY A 13 -8.11 -43.55 -20.20
CA GLY A 13 -6.84 -43.58 -19.54
C GLY A 13 -6.57 -42.37 -18.69
N ALA A 14 -6.30 -42.63 -17.42
CA ALA A 14 -5.74 -41.65 -16.48
C ALA A 14 -4.48 -40.98 -17.09
N PRO A 15 -4.34 -39.66 -17.02
CA PRO A 15 -3.17 -39.01 -17.58
C PRO A 15 -1.91 -39.52 -16.85
N ASN A 16 -0.97 -40.00 -17.66
CA ASN A 16 0.31 -40.59 -17.25
C ASN A 16 1.18 -39.50 -16.59
N ASP A 17 1.17 -39.47 -15.25
CA ASP A 17 1.86 -38.49 -14.40
C ASP A 17 3.37 -38.80 -14.26
N LYS A 18 4.05 -39.17 -15.37
CA LYS A 18 5.48 -39.46 -15.36
C LYS A 18 6.40 -38.34 -15.85
N ASN A 19 5.89 -37.14 -16.08
CA ASN A 19 6.71 -36.00 -16.53
C ASN A 19 6.71 -34.79 -15.55
N VAL A 20 6.67 -35.07 -14.24
CA VAL A 20 6.92 -34.00 -13.26
C VAL A 20 8.41 -33.70 -13.23
N LYS A 21 8.85 -32.68 -13.96
CA LYS A 21 10.21 -32.14 -13.86
C LYS A 21 10.54 -31.85 -12.39
N PRO A 22 11.74 -32.20 -11.90
CA PRO A 22 12.13 -31.94 -10.53
C PRO A 22 12.01 -30.43 -10.24
N ARG A 23 11.25 -30.10 -9.19
CA ARG A 23 10.99 -28.71 -8.78
C ARG A 23 12.31 -28.02 -8.43
N THR A 24 12.58 -26.88 -9.03
CA THR A 24 13.76 -26.08 -8.68
C THR A 24 13.58 -25.49 -7.28
N ARG A 25 14.70 -25.34 -6.55
CA ARG A 25 14.71 -24.81 -5.16
C ARG A 25 13.94 -23.48 -5.02
N GLY A 26 13.92 -22.65 -6.06
CA GLY A 26 13.13 -21.41 -6.10
C GLY A 26 11.61 -21.61 -6.14
N GLN A 27 11.13 -22.69 -6.78
CA GLN A 27 9.70 -23.03 -6.81
C GLN A 27 9.20 -23.52 -5.44
N THR A 28 10.05 -24.21 -4.69
CA THR A 28 9.72 -24.67 -3.33
C THR A 28 9.61 -23.50 -2.36
N VAL A 29 10.53 -22.54 -2.45
CA VAL A 29 10.49 -21.30 -1.63
C VAL A 29 9.25 -20.45 -1.97
N GLY A 30 8.94 -20.28 -3.27
CA GLY A 30 7.75 -19.56 -3.70
C GLY A 30 6.45 -20.18 -3.16
N GLN A 31 6.33 -21.51 -3.24
CA GLN A 31 5.17 -22.24 -2.70
C GLN A 31 5.07 -22.17 -1.17
N PHE A 32 6.21 -22.15 -0.47
CA PHE A 32 6.22 -21.95 0.99
C PHE A 32 5.71 -20.54 1.35
N ILE A 33 6.21 -19.50 0.67
CA ILE A 33 5.78 -18.12 0.87
C ILE A 33 4.27 -17.97 0.56
N GLU A 34 3.80 -18.57 -0.53
CA GLU A 34 2.38 -18.55 -0.89
C GLU A 34 1.50 -19.25 0.16
N ARG A 35 1.92 -20.40 0.65
CA ARG A 35 1.19 -21.10 1.73
C ARG A 35 1.21 -20.33 3.03
N ALA A 36 2.36 -19.77 3.41
CA ALA A 36 2.48 -18.92 4.59
C ALA A 36 1.59 -17.68 4.46
N GLY A 37 1.57 -17.04 3.28
CA GLY A 37 0.70 -15.90 3.02
C GLY A 37 -0.79 -16.21 3.13
N LYS A 38 -1.22 -17.41 2.70
CA LYS A 38 -2.62 -17.86 2.83
C LYS A 38 -3.04 -18.18 4.28
N LEU A 39 -2.09 -18.38 5.19
CA LEU A 39 -2.34 -18.61 6.61
C LEU A 39 -2.49 -17.31 7.40
N ILE A 40 -2.04 -16.18 6.85
CA ILE A 40 -2.15 -14.88 7.50
C ILE A 40 -3.62 -14.45 7.42
N PRO A 41 -4.32 -14.26 8.56
CA PRO A 41 -5.69 -13.77 8.56
C PRO A 41 -5.76 -12.33 8.04
N ASP A 42 -6.98 -11.90 7.72
CA ASP A 42 -7.24 -10.50 7.40
C ASP A 42 -6.68 -9.57 8.49
N PRO A 43 -6.02 -8.45 8.14
CA PRO A 43 -5.46 -7.50 9.10
C PRO A 43 -6.45 -7.07 10.18
N VAL A 44 -7.72 -6.89 9.85
CA VAL A 44 -8.78 -6.55 10.81
C VAL A 44 -8.89 -7.62 11.90
N ILE A 45 -8.87 -8.91 11.52
CA ILE A 45 -8.93 -10.04 12.47
C ILE A 45 -7.68 -10.04 13.37
N ILE A 46 -6.50 -9.77 12.81
CA ILE A 46 -5.25 -9.70 13.57
C ILE A 46 -5.33 -8.59 14.64
N PHE A 47 -5.74 -7.38 14.25
CA PHE A 47 -5.88 -6.28 15.19
C PHE A 47 -6.97 -6.53 16.23
N MET A 48 -8.09 -7.12 15.83
CA MET A 48 -9.13 -7.54 16.77
C MET A 48 -8.62 -8.60 17.77
N ALA A 49 -7.73 -9.49 17.35
CA ALA A 49 -7.13 -10.51 18.24
C ALA A 49 -6.09 -9.92 19.20
N PHE A 50 -5.37 -8.86 18.83
CA PHE A 50 -4.43 -8.19 19.71
C PHE A 50 -5.11 -7.56 20.93
N TYR A 51 -6.35 -7.13 20.81
CA TYR A 51 -7.06 -6.50 21.91
C TYR A 51 -7.30 -7.46 23.10
N PRO A 52 -7.96 -8.63 22.93
CA PRO A 52 -8.09 -9.61 23.98
C PRO A 52 -6.73 -10.19 24.42
N LEU A 53 -5.77 -10.33 23.50
CA LEU A 53 -4.41 -10.76 23.88
C LEU A 53 -3.75 -9.76 24.83
N ALA A 54 -3.78 -8.48 24.53
CA ALA A 54 -3.26 -7.44 25.41
C ALA A 54 -3.98 -7.47 26.78
N PHE A 55 -5.30 -7.60 26.78
CA PHE A 55 -6.09 -7.73 28.01
C PHE A 55 -5.61 -8.91 28.86
N VAL A 56 -5.48 -10.11 28.28
CA VAL A 56 -5.02 -11.31 28.99
C VAL A 56 -3.60 -11.11 29.53
N LEU A 57 -2.69 -10.48 28.76
CA LEU A 57 -1.34 -10.18 29.22
C LEU A 57 -1.34 -9.24 30.42
N THR A 58 -2.24 -8.24 30.47
CA THR A 58 -2.36 -7.36 31.64
C THR A 58 -2.87 -8.08 32.89
N VAL A 59 -3.68 -9.12 32.72
CA VAL A 59 -4.14 -9.97 33.82
C VAL A 59 -3.01 -10.85 34.35
N ILE A 60 -2.23 -11.46 33.46
CA ILE A 60 -1.12 -12.36 33.82
C ILE A 60 0.02 -11.58 34.50
N PHE A 61 0.39 -10.43 33.95
CA PHE A 61 1.50 -9.61 34.41
C PHE A 61 1.09 -8.46 35.33
N GLY A 62 -0.18 -8.39 35.72
CA GLY A 62 -0.68 -7.36 36.64
C GLY A 62 0.11 -7.31 37.95
N GLY A 63 0.52 -6.10 38.32
CA GLY A 63 1.36 -5.90 39.51
C GLY A 63 2.89 -5.97 39.24
N TYR A 64 3.31 -6.40 38.06
CA TYR A 64 4.73 -6.39 37.69
C TYR A 64 5.27 -4.97 37.60
N GLY A 65 6.32 -4.68 38.41
CA GLY A 65 7.00 -3.39 38.41
C GLY A 65 8.21 -3.37 37.49
N PHE A 66 8.36 -2.29 36.72
CA PHE A 66 9.53 -2.04 35.89
C PHE A 66 9.94 -0.57 35.99
N SER A 67 11.19 -0.27 35.70
CA SER A 67 11.72 1.09 35.71
C SER A 67 12.07 1.51 34.26
N THR A 68 11.75 2.74 33.93
CA THR A 68 12.21 3.41 32.70
C THR A 68 13.08 4.60 33.07
N ILE A 69 13.96 4.99 32.15
CA ILE A 69 14.75 6.21 32.32
C ILE A 69 13.96 7.36 31.74
N GLY A 70 13.55 8.31 32.58
CA GLY A 70 12.86 9.52 32.15
C GLY A 70 13.76 10.47 31.37
N ALA A 71 13.20 11.49 30.76
CA ALA A 71 13.90 12.48 29.93
C ALA A 71 15.01 13.25 30.69
N GLY A 72 14.92 13.31 32.03
CA GLY A 72 15.94 13.90 32.93
C GLY A 72 17.04 12.92 33.39
N GLY A 73 17.02 11.66 32.90
CA GLY A 73 17.99 10.62 33.33
C GLY A 73 17.61 9.94 34.64
N GLU A 74 16.50 10.26 35.26
CA GLU A 74 16.01 9.66 36.50
C GLU A 74 15.21 8.37 36.20
N ALA A 75 15.29 7.41 37.12
CA ALA A 75 14.55 6.16 37.04
C ALA A 75 13.09 6.38 37.47
N VAL A 76 12.16 6.28 36.53
CA VAL A 76 10.72 6.33 36.79
C VAL A 76 10.20 4.91 36.97
N GLN A 77 9.60 4.63 38.13
CA GLN A 77 9.01 3.34 38.43
C GLN A 77 7.61 3.24 37.87
N HIS A 78 7.36 2.19 37.12
CA HIS A 78 6.05 1.87 36.55
C HIS A 78 5.55 0.53 37.08
N GLN A 79 4.25 0.36 37.18
CA GLN A 79 3.62 -0.90 37.52
C GLN A 79 2.53 -1.23 36.50
N LEU A 80 2.54 -2.45 36.00
CA LEU A 80 1.48 -2.92 35.10
C LEU A 80 0.15 -3.04 35.85
N LYS A 81 -0.85 -2.34 35.36
CA LYS A 81 -2.21 -2.40 35.91
C LYS A 81 -2.90 -3.67 35.43
N ASN A 82 -3.55 -4.39 36.35
CA ASN A 82 -4.42 -5.50 35.97
C ASN A 82 -5.74 -4.94 35.44
N MET A 83 -6.00 -5.14 34.14
CA MET A 83 -7.21 -4.61 33.50
C MET A 83 -8.48 -5.40 33.83
N ALA A 84 -8.40 -6.53 34.55
CA ALA A 84 -9.55 -7.23 35.09
C ALA A 84 -10.07 -6.62 36.40
N ASP A 85 -9.30 -5.75 37.07
CA ASP A 85 -9.79 -5.01 38.23
C ASP A 85 -10.96 -4.11 37.82
N PRO A 86 -12.05 -4.07 38.59
CA PRO A 86 -13.25 -3.29 38.25
C PRO A 86 -12.97 -1.81 37.97
N VAL A 87 -12.02 -1.20 38.68
CA VAL A 87 -11.62 0.21 38.50
C VAL A 87 -10.93 0.41 37.16
N ASN A 88 -9.97 -0.47 36.83
CA ASN A 88 -9.23 -0.40 35.57
C ASN A 88 -10.10 -0.80 34.39
N LEU A 89 -10.97 -1.80 34.54
CA LEU A 89 -11.92 -2.20 33.52
C LEU A 89 -12.89 -1.05 33.18
N ARG A 90 -13.44 -0.38 34.19
CA ARG A 90 -14.28 0.80 33.98
C ARG A 90 -13.52 1.92 33.27
N TRP A 91 -12.27 2.16 33.66
CA TRP A 91 -11.41 3.13 32.98
C TRP A 91 -11.20 2.79 31.49
N VAL A 92 -11.04 1.51 31.13
CA VAL A 92 -10.95 1.06 29.72
C VAL A 92 -12.19 1.44 28.94
N PHE A 93 -13.39 1.17 29.49
CA PHE A 93 -14.64 1.54 28.82
C PHE A 93 -14.82 3.04 28.69
N ASP A 94 -14.53 3.79 29.74
CA ASP A 94 -14.77 5.23 29.77
C ASP A 94 -13.74 6.01 28.93
N ASN A 95 -12.47 5.55 28.88
CA ASN A 95 -11.37 6.29 28.27
C ASN A 95 -10.81 5.62 27.01
N ALA A 96 -10.46 4.33 27.08
CA ALA A 96 -9.78 3.69 25.96
C ALA A 96 -10.73 3.44 24.78
N LEU A 97 -11.95 3.00 25.03
CA LEU A 97 -12.92 2.72 23.97
C LEU A 97 -13.63 3.99 23.49
N LEU A 98 -14.15 4.80 24.40
CA LEU A 98 -14.96 5.97 24.01
C LEU A 98 -14.09 7.20 23.74
N ALA A 99 -13.31 7.64 24.72
CA ALA A 99 -12.56 8.91 24.58
C ALA A 99 -11.39 8.78 23.61
N ASN A 100 -10.53 7.77 23.79
CA ASN A 100 -9.33 7.65 22.94
C ASN A 100 -9.65 7.15 21.56
N TRP A 101 -10.53 6.14 21.43
CA TRP A 101 -10.87 5.59 20.12
C TRP A 101 -11.69 6.56 19.27
N LEU A 102 -12.70 7.20 19.84
CA LEU A 102 -13.47 8.22 19.13
C LEU A 102 -12.70 9.52 18.94
N GLY A 103 -11.97 9.96 19.95
CA GLY A 103 -11.17 11.20 19.87
C GLY A 103 -10.04 11.10 18.86
N PHE A 104 -9.18 10.10 19.02
CA PHE A 104 -8.06 9.87 18.12
C PHE A 104 -8.52 9.26 16.78
N GLY A 105 -9.31 8.19 16.81
CA GLY A 105 -9.78 7.50 15.62
C GLY A 105 -10.70 8.38 14.78
N GLY A 106 -11.53 9.22 15.39
CA GLY A 106 -12.41 10.14 14.67
C GLY A 106 -11.66 11.18 13.85
N SER A 107 -10.58 11.75 14.38
CA SER A 107 -9.72 12.70 13.64
C SER A 107 -9.00 12.02 12.46
N VAL A 108 -8.45 10.82 12.68
CA VAL A 108 -7.79 10.03 11.63
C VAL A 108 -8.77 9.63 10.53
N ILE A 109 -9.94 9.10 10.89
CA ILE A 109 -10.99 8.73 9.94
C ILE A 109 -11.47 9.95 9.17
N GLY A 110 -11.62 11.10 9.82
CA GLY A 110 -12.02 12.35 9.17
C GLY A 110 -11.05 12.74 8.05
N VAL A 111 -9.75 12.73 8.31
CA VAL A 111 -8.72 13.00 7.29
C VAL A 111 -8.78 11.98 6.16
N ILE A 112 -8.88 10.69 6.48
CA ILE A 112 -8.97 9.63 5.47
C ILE A 112 -10.20 9.83 4.59
N LEU A 113 -11.37 10.09 5.15
CA LEU A 113 -12.62 10.26 4.39
C LEU A 113 -12.53 11.44 3.41
N VAL A 114 -11.99 12.59 3.85
CA VAL A 114 -11.85 13.78 2.98
C VAL A 114 -10.90 13.47 1.81
N VAL A 115 -9.77 12.84 2.08
CA VAL A 115 -8.79 12.46 1.05
C VAL A 115 -9.38 11.40 0.11
N MET A 116 -10.01 10.35 0.64
CA MET A 116 -10.63 9.29 -0.15
C MET A 116 -11.76 9.78 -1.05
N LEU A 117 -12.51 10.80 -0.61
CA LEU A 117 -13.55 11.39 -1.43
C LEU A 117 -12.95 12.09 -2.67
N ALA A 118 -11.88 12.87 -2.48
CA ALA A 118 -11.17 13.52 -3.58
C ALA A 118 -10.54 12.52 -4.55
N ILE A 119 -9.92 11.47 -4.01
CA ILE A 119 -9.27 10.41 -4.79
C ILE A 119 -10.30 9.57 -5.54
N GLY A 120 -11.38 9.14 -4.87
CA GLY A 120 -12.45 8.39 -5.50
C GLY A 120 -13.09 9.16 -6.67
N LEU A 121 -13.19 10.48 -6.57
CA LEU A 121 -13.63 11.32 -7.68
C LEU A 121 -12.61 11.30 -8.83
N ALA A 122 -11.33 11.42 -8.55
CA ALA A 122 -10.26 11.37 -9.56
C ALA A 122 -10.18 10.00 -10.23
N GLU A 123 -10.36 8.91 -9.48
CA GLU A 123 -10.39 7.53 -9.98
C GLU A 123 -11.60 7.28 -10.87
N ASN A 124 -12.80 7.55 -10.37
CA ASN A 124 -14.05 7.34 -11.13
C ASN A 124 -14.17 8.23 -12.37
N SER A 125 -13.50 9.40 -12.37
CA SER A 125 -13.43 10.25 -13.58
C SER A 125 -12.45 9.71 -14.65
N GLY A 126 -11.67 8.66 -14.35
CA GLY A 126 -10.65 8.13 -15.25
C GLY A 126 -9.39 9.00 -15.35
N LEU A 127 -9.21 9.98 -14.46
CA LEU A 127 -8.09 10.92 -14.48
C LEU A 127 -6.73 10.19 -14.42
N PHE A 128 -6.60 9.21 -13.53
CA PHE A 128 -5.36 8.43 -13.40
C PHE A 128 -5.06 7.64 -14.67
N GLY A 129 -6.08 6.97 -15.27
CA GLY A 129 -5.93 6.26 -16.52
C GLY A 129 -5.46 7.15 -17.66
N ALA A 130 -6.09 8.30 -17.82
CA ALA A 130 -5.73 9.28 -18.85
C ALA A 130 -4.30 9.85 -18.64
N LEU A 131 -3.91 10.09 -17.40
CA LEU A 131 -2.56 10.58 -17.04
C LEU A 131 -1.50 9.55 -17.41
N ILE A 132 -1.70 8.28 -17.05
CA ILE A 132 -0.77 7.18 -17.33
C ILE A 132 -0.63 6.96 -18.84
N LYS A 133 -1.75 6.94 -19.59
CA LYS A 133 -1.73 6.84 -21.05
C LYS A 133 -0.95 8.01 -21.67
N ARG A 134 -1.17 9.24 -21.19
CA ARG A 134 -0.53 10.44 -21.73
C ARG A 134 0.98 10.45 -21.48
N VAL A 135 1.43 10.06 -20.29
CA VAL A 135 2.84 10.06 -19.92
C VAL A 135 3.52 8.81 -20.50
N GLY A 136 2.93 7.63 -20.35
CA GLY A 136 3.47 6.37 -20.84
C GLY A 136 3.63 6.34 -22.37
N GLY A 137 2.71 6.92 -23.12
CA GLY A 137 2.77 6.97 -24.59
C GLY A 137 3.87 7.89 -25.16
N ARG A 138 4.51 8.72 -24.34
CA ARG A 138 5.59 9.63 -24.74
C ARG A 138 6.97 9.16 -24.33
N LEU A 139 7.06 8.21 -23.42
CA LEU A 139 8.32 7.75 -22.87
C LEU A 139 8.91 6.60 -23.70
N PRO A 140 10.25 6.53 -23.84
CA PRO A 140 10.90 5.35 -24.36
C PRO A 140 10.53 4.11 -23.54
N GLN A 141 10.27 2.99 -24.21
CA GLN A 141 9.86 1.74 -23.57
C GLN A 141 10.80 1.30 -22.42
N GLY A 142 12.10 1.62 -22.53
CA GLY A 142 13.07 1.32 -21.49
C GLY A 142 12.88 2.09 -20.17
N LEU A 143 12.16 3.22 -20.18
CA LEU A 143 11.86 4.04 -18.99
C LEU A 143 10.47 3.78 -18.41
N LEU A 144 9.64 2.98 -19.07
CA LEU A 144 8.32 2.64 -18.56
C LEU A 144 8.33 2.05 -17.15
N PRO A 145 9.25 1.13 -16.78
CA PRO A 145 9.31 0.64 -15.40
C PRO A 145 9.55 1.74 -14.39
N LEU A 146 10.44 2.71 -14.70
CA LEU A 146 10.71 3.86 -13.83
C LEU A 146 9.46 4.70 -13.62
N LEU A 147 8.74 4.99 -14.70
CA LEU A 147 7.47 5.73 -14.63
C LEU A 147 6.45 5.00 -13.75
N LEU A 148 6.24 3.69 -13.97
CA LEU A 148 5.25 2.92 -13.24
C LEU A 148 5.59 2.82 -11.75
N ILE A 149 6.86 2.61 -11.42
CA ILE A 149 7.31 2.60 -10.02
C ILE A 149 7.11 3.97 -9.39
N PHE A 150 7.51 5.04 -10.07
CA PHE A 150 7.35 6.40 -9.57
C PHE A 150 5.88 6.77 -9.35
N LEU A 151 5.01 6.44 -10.31
CA LEU A 151 3.56 6.63 -10.16
C LEU A 151 3.00 5.75 -9.04
N GLY A 152 3.50 4.52 -8.87
CA GLY A 152 3.17 3.65 -7.75
C GLY A 152 3.51 4.28 -6.40
N ILE A 153 4.69 4.84 -6.26
CA ILE A 153 5.13 5.54 -5.04
C ILE A 153 4.20 6.71 -4.74
N ILE A 154 3.96 7.59 -5.72
CA ILE A 154 3.10 8.77 -5.53
C ILE A 154 1.65 8.38 -5.25
N SER A 155 1.19 7.24 -5.76
CA SER A 155 -0.18 6.76 -5.51
C SER A 155 -0.45 6.45 -4.04
N SER A 156 0.57 6.34 -3.21
CA SER A 156 0.44 6.14 -1.76
C SER A 156 -0.25 7.32 -1.04
N VAL A 157 -0.26 8.51 -1.62
CA VAL A 157 -1.14 9.63 -1.17
C VAL A 157 -2.60 9.20 -1.22
N ALA A 158 -2.93 8.37 -2.22
CA ALA A 158 -4.25 7.84 -2.48
C ALA A 158 -4.54 6.53 -1.74
N THR A 159 -3.70 6.15 -0.77
CA THR A 159 -3.76 4.87 -0.03
C THR A 159 -3.81 3.65 -0.95
N ASP A 160 -4.97 3.06 -1.23
CA ASP A 160 -5.11 1.78 -1.92
C ASP A 160 -5.42 1.89 -3.43
N ALA A 161 -5.70 3.10 -3.94
CA ALA A 161 -6.07 3.30 -5.35
C ALA A 161 -4.97 2.82 -6.32
N GLY A 162 -3.70 2.92 -5.91
CA GLY A 162 -2.58 2.39 -6.68
C GLY A 162 -2.66 0.89 -6.96
N TYR A 163 -3.11 0.10 -6.00
CA TYR A 163 -3.28 -1.34 -6.18
C TYR A 163 -4.38 -1.69 -7.17
N LEU A 164 -5.50 -1.00 -7.10
CA LEU A 164 -6.69 -1.32 -7.88
C LEU A 164 -6.58 -0.81 -9.33
N VAL A 165 -5.96 0.34 -9.54
CA VAL A 165 -5.95 1.01 -10.85
C VAL A 165 -4.61 0.88 -11.56
N LEU A 166 -3.50 1.20 -10.88
CA LEU A 166 -2.20 1.28 -11.52
C LEU A 166 -1.67 -0.09 -11.97
N ILE A 167 -1.84 -1.13 -11.13
CA ILE A 167 -1.29 -2.46 -11.43
C ILE A 167 -1.95 -3.08 -12.66
N PRO A 168 -3.29 -3.19 -12.76
CA PRO A 168 -3.93 -3.69 -13.97
C PRO A 168 -3.60 -2.87 -15.21
N LEU A 169 -3.60 -1.54 -15.08
CA LEU A 169 -3.30 -0.64 -16.19
C LEU A 169 -1.86 -0.75 -16.66
N ALA A 170 -0.90 -0.99 -15.75
CA ALA A 170 0.49 -1.26 -16.10
C ALA A 170 0.65 -2.57 -16.88
N GLY A 171 -0.13 -3.61 -16.53
CA GLY A 171 -0.20 -4.86 -17.28
C GLY A 171 -0.72 -4.63 -18.69
N LEU A 172 -1.83 -3.91 -18.81
CA LEU A 172 -2.41 -3.55 -20.11
C LEU A 172 -1.43 -2.72 -20.95
N LEU A 173 -0.76 -1.73 -20.37
CA LEU A 173 0.22 -0.91 -21.06
C LEU A 173 1.36 -1.76 -21.65
N TYR A 174 1.87 -2.73 -20.92
CA TYR A 174 2.92 -3.64 -21.40
C TYR A 174 2.40 -4.59 -22.48
N ALA A 175 1.20 -5.12 -22.33
CA ALA A 175 0.55 -5.92 -23.37
C ALA A 175 0.38 -5.11 -24.66
N GLY A 176 -0.05 -3.86 -24.57
CA GLY A 176 -0.25 -2.98 -25.73
C GLY A 176 1.02 -2.63 -26.50
N ILE A 177 2.20 -2.69 -25.86
CA ILE A 177 3.50 -2.53 -26.52
C ILE A 177 4.15 -3.87 -26.92
N GLY A 178 3.42 -4.99 -26.82
CA GLY A 178 3.91 -6.31 -27.19
C GLY A 178 4.92 -6.92 -26.21
N ARG A 179 4.92 -6.47 -24.95
CA ARG A 179 5.80 -7.00 -23.90
C ARG A 179 4.99 -7.72 -22.82
N ASN A 180 5.64 -8.63 -22.09
CA ASN A 180 4.97 -9.41 -21.07
C ASN A 180 4.31 -8.51 -20.00
N PRO A 181 2.97 -8.58 -19.83
CA PRO A 181 2.20 -7.74 -18.91
C PRO A 181 2.68 -7.82 -17.45
N LEU A 182 3.18 -8.98 -17.03
CA LEU A 182 3.67 -9.22 -15.67
C LEU A 182 4.84 -8.29 -15.31
N ILE A 183 5.61 -7.80 -16.29
CA ILE A 183 6.71 -6.84 -16.03
C ILE A 183 6.14 -5.52 -15.58
N GLY A 184 5.11 -5.02 -16.27
CA GLY A 184 4.43 -3.79 -15.90
C GLY A 184 3.74 -3.90 -14.55
N MET A 185 3.01 -4.99 -14.34
CA MET A 185 2.32 -5.27 -13.07
C MET A 185 3.31 -5.36 -11.91
N ALA A 186 4.43 -6.07 -12.09
CA ALA A 186 5.47 -6.19 -11.04
C ALA A 186 6.13 -4.83 -10.73
N ALA A 187 6.39 -4.01 -11.75
CA ALA A 187 6.94 -2.66 -11.56
C ALA A 187 5.97 -1.76 -10.79
N ALA A 188 4.70 -1.73 -11.20
CA ALA A 188 3.66 -0.96 -10.53
C ALA A 188 3.44 -1.43 -9.08
N PHE A 189 3.34 -2.75 -8.88
CA PHE A 189 3.20 -3.35 -7.56
C PHE A 189 4.38 -3.01 -6.64
N ALA A 190 5.62 -3.10 -7.15
CA ALA A 190 6.81 -2.72 -6.38
C ALA A 190 6.76 -1.23 -5.99
N GLY A 191 6.32 -0.35 -6.89
CA GLY A 191 6.15 1.07 -6.60
C GLY A 191 5.12 1.33 -5.51
N VAL A 192 3.96 0.70 -5.59
CA VAL A 192 2.88 0.88 -4.60
C VAL A 192 3.26 0.27 -3.25
N SER A 193 3.79 -0.97 -3.24
CA SER A 193 4.11 -1.68 -1.98
C SER A 193 5.36 -1.18 -1.31
N ALA A 194 6.49 -1.14 -2.02
CA ALA A 194 7.77 -0.72 -1.45
C ALA A 194 7.86 0.80 -1.27
N GLY A 195 7.10 1.55 -2.05
CA GLY A 195 7.04 3.00 -1.99
C GLY A 195 6.00 3.57 -1.03
N PHE A 196 5.31 2.73 -0.26
CA PHE A 196 4.18 3.16 0.58
C PHE A 196 4.52 4.30 1.55
N SER A 197 5.74 4.30 2.09
CA SER A 197 6.24 5.34 3.01
C SER A 197 7.02 6.47 2.31
N ALA A 198 7.03 6.50 0.99
CA ALA A 198 7.74 7.51 0.20
C ALA A 198 6.74 8.34 -0.60
N ASN A 199 6.99 9.63 -0.71
CA ASN A 199 6.14 10.53 -1.49
C ASN A 199 6.86 11.86 -1.79
N LEU A 200 6.27 12.69 -2.64
CA LEU A 200 6.72 14.06 -2.85
C LEU A 200 5.99 15.06 -1.94
N ILE A 201 4.79 14.69 -1.49
CA ILE A 201 3.93 15.50 -0.63
C ILE A 201 3.50 14.62 0.54
N PRO A 202 3.51 15.12 1.79
CA PRO A 202 3.00 14.36 2.92
C PRO A 202 1.55 13.91 2.69
N GLY A 203 1.30 12.63 2.90
CA GLY A 203 -0.01 12.03 2.79
C GLY A 203 -0.68 11.83 4.15
N PRO A 204 -1.90 11.24 4.20
CA PRO A 204 -2.61 10.97 5.44
C PRO A 204 -1.82 10.13 6.44
N VAL A 205 -1.07 9.14 5.94
CA VAL A 205 -0.25 8.24 6.77
C VAL A 205 0.87 9.01 7.46
N ASP A 206 1.49 9.96 6.76
CA ASP A 206 2.56 10.80 7.30
C ASP A 206 2.06 11.65 8.47
N VAL A 207 0.88 12.25 8.32
CA VAL A 207 0.23 13.04 9.38
C VAL A 207 -0.07 12.15 10.60
N ILE A 208 -0.59 10.94 10.38
CA ILE A 208 -0.90 10.00 11.46
C ILE A 208 0.37 9.60 12.22
N ILE A 209 1.44 9.26 11.50
CA ILE A 209 2.73 8.90 12.10
C ILE A 209 3.28 10.08 12.90
N GLY A 210 3.23 11.29 12.35
CA GLY A 210 3.71 12.50 13.03
C GLY A 210 2.92 12.83 14.29
N LEU A 211 1.59 12.73 14.24
CA LEU A 211 0.73 12.92 15.42
C LEU A 211 1.00 11.87 16.49
N ASN A 212 1.17 10.61 16.12
CA ASN A 212 1.54 9.55 17.06
C ASN A 212 2.91 9.83 17.71
N ALA A 213 3.89 10.26 16.94
CA ALA A 213 5.20 10.61 17.45
C ALA A 213 5.12 11.79 18.44
N GLN A 214 4.30 12.79 18.15
CA GLN A 214 4.05 13.91 19.07
C GLN A 214 3.43 13.44 20.38
N VAL A 215 2.34 12.67 20.31
CA VAL A 215 1.66 12.13 21.51
C VAL A 215 2.62 11.27 22.34
N PHE A 216 3.47 10.49 21.67
CA PHE A 216 4.47 9.66 22.35
C PHE A 216 5.53 10.52 23.07
N ALA A 217 6.06 11.55 22.42
CA ALA A 217 7.00 12.49 23.02
C ALA A 217 6.39 13.19 24.24
N GLU A 218 5.18 13.72 24.09
CA GLU A 218 4.44 14.38 25.18
C GLU A 218 4.20 13.44 26.37
N SER A 219 3.84 12.17 26.11
CA SER A 219 3.63 11.17 27.17
C SER A 219 4.89 10.85 27.97
N GLN A 220 6.06 11.04 27.37
CA GLN A 220 7.36 10.84 28.00
C GLN A 220 7.97 12.14 28.54
N GLY A 221 7.26 13.26 28.46
CA GLY A 221 7.79 14.57 28.85
C GLY A 221 8.95 15.07 28.00
N VAL A 222 9.12 14.52 26.79
CA VAL A 222 10.15 14.93 25.83
C VAL A 222 9.62 16.02 24.93
N PRO A 223 10.32 17.17 24.78
CA PRO A 223 9.92 18.20 23.86
C PRO A 223 9.83 17.68 22.40
N PHE A 224 8.75 17.98 21.70
CA PHE A 224 8.58 17.62 20.30
C PHE A 224 9.25 18.69 19.40
N THR A 225 10.59 18.70 19.44
CA THR A 225 11.44 19.70 18.76
C THR A 225 12.48 19.01 17.87
N SER A 226 12.97 19.77 16.87
CA SER A 226 14.11 19.36 16.05
C SER A 226 15.42 19.38 16.86
N ALA A 227 16.50 18.87 16.28
CA ALA A 227 17.83 18.96 16.88
C ALA A 227 18.30 20.42 17.08
N THR A 228 17.72 21.37 16.39
CA THR A 228 17.97 22.82 16.52
C THR A 228 17.07 23.50 17.55
N GLY A 229 16.16 22.77 18.20
CA GLY A 229 15.23 23.29 19.21
C GLY A 229 13.95 23.89 18.64
N GLU A 230 13.74 23.87 17.32
CA GLU A 230 12.51 24.37 16.69
C GLU A 230 11.37 23.35 16.86
N ALA A 231 10.14 23.83 17.09
CA ALA A 231 8.96 22.98 17.19
C ALA A 231 8.73 22.22 15.88
N LEU A 232 8.58 20.90 15.99
CA LEU A 232 8.28 20.06 14.83
C LEU A 232 6.79 20.14 14.48
N ASN A 233 6.50 20.22 13.20
CA ASN A 233 5.14 20.06 12.70
C ASN A 233 4.90 18.58 12.38
N PRO A 234 3.92 17.90 13.00
CA PRO A 234 3.67 16.48 12.78
C PRO A 234 3.46 16.09 11.31
N ALA A 235 2.84 16.98 10.51
CA ALA A 235 2.56 16.68 9.13
C ALA A 235 3.79 16.77 8.20
N THR A 236 4.81 17.55 8.57
CA THR A 236 5.94 17.86 7.67
C THR A 236 7.30 17.49 8.22
N MET A 237 7.38 16.99 9.45
CA MET A 237 8.67 16.71 10.12
C MET A 237 9.59 15.76 9.34
N HIS A 238 9.04 14.86 8.55
CA HIS A 238 9.80 13.87 7.77
C HIS A 238 9.72 14.13 6.25
N TRP A 239 9.26 15.31 5.83
CA TRP A 239 9.02 15.62 4.41
C TRP A 239 10.28 15.45 3.53
N ILE A 240 11.43 15.93 3.97
CA ILE A 240 12.69 15.76 3.24
C ILE A 240 13.02 14.27 3.09
N PHE A 241 12.83 13.48 4.13
CA PHE A 241 13.07 12.04 4.11
C PHE A 241 12.20 11.34 3.06
N ILE A 242 10.90 11.62 3.00
CA ILE A 242 9.99 10.97 2.04
C ILE A 242 10.31 11.36 0.60
N ILE A 243 10.74 12.61 0.33
CA ILE A 243 11.19 13.04 -1.00
C ILE A 243 12.43 12.25 -1.42
N VAL A 244 13.46 12.21 -0.58
CA VAL A 244 14.71 11.47 -0.89
C VAL A 244 14.41 9.99 -1.09
N SER A 245 13.61 9.40 -0.22
CA SER A 245 13.17 8.00 -0.32
C SER A 245 12.48 7.71 -1.64
N THR A 246 11.66 8.62 -2.15
CA THR A 246 10.98 8.49 -3.44
C THR A 246 11.96 8.26 -4.58
N PHE A 247 13.01 9.08 -4.67
CA PHE A 247 14.00 8.94 -5.73
C PHE A 247 14.86 7.69 -5.56
N VAL A 248 15.29 7.38 -4.33
CA VAL A 248 16.08 6.18 -4.03
C VAL A 248 15.30 4.92 -4.39
N LEU A 249 14.04 4.82 -3.97
CA LEU A 249 13.19 3.66 -4.24
C LEU A 249 12.83 3.55 -5.72
N ALA A 250 12.54 4.67 -6.40
CA ALA A 250 12.24 4.67 -7.83
C ALA A 250 13.43 4.18 -8.66
N ILE A 251 14.63 4.66 -8.38
CA ILE A 251 15.86 4.25 -9.08
C ILE A 251 16.20 2.79 -8.77
N THR A 252 16.13 2.39 -7.51
CA THR A 252 16.42 1.00 -7.09
C THR A 252 15.43 0.02 -7.72
N GLY A 253 14.14 0.32 -7.64
CA GLY A 253 13.08 -0.49 -8.24
C GLY A 253 13.22 -0.58 -9.77
N PHE A 254 13.54 0.53 -10.43
CA PHE A 254 13.81 0.55 -11.85
C PHE A 254 15.00 -0.36 -12.21
N TRP A 255 16.11 -0.27 -11.48
CA TRP A 255 17.28 -1.09 -11.70
C TRP A 255 16.97 -2.58 -11.51
N VAL A 256 16.29 -2.94 -10.43
CA VAL A 256 15.87 -4.32 -10.13
C VAL A 256 14.91 -4.84 -11.21
N THR A 257 13.92 -4.05 -11.59
CA THR A 257 12.96 -4.43 -12.64
C THR A 257 13.68 -4.67 -13.97
N ARG A 258 14.55 -3.76 -14.37
CA ARG A 258 15.26 -3.85 -15.66
C ARG A 258 16.28 -4.99 -15.71
N ARG A 259 17.01 -5.25 -14.61
CA ARG A 259 18.14 -6.20 -14.59
C ARG A 259 17.75 -7.59 -14.11
N ILE A 260 16.72 -7.70 -13.29
CA ILE A 260 16.37 -8.96 -12.64
C ILE A 260 14.98 -9.45 -13.08
N VAL A 261 13.96 -8.61 -12.95
CA VAL A 261 12.57 -9.02 -13.17
C VAL A 261 12.26 -9.17 -14.66
N ALA A 262 12.50 -8.13 -15.46
CA ALA A 262 12.18 -8.15 -16.89
C ALA A 262 12.86 -9.29 -17.66
N PRO A 263 14.19 -9.57 -17.52
CA PRO A 263 14.81 -10.66 -18.24
C PRO A 263 14.29 -12.05 -17.85
N ARG A 264 13.76 -12.21 -16.64
CA ARG A 264 13.17 -13.48 -16.19
C ARG A 264 11.77 -13.67 -16.76
N LEU A 265 10.95 -12.62 -16.72
CA LEU A 265 9.57 -12.68 -17.20
C LEU A 265 9.47 -12.69 -18.73
N GLU A 266 10.40 -12.08 -19.46
CA GLU A 266 10.47 -12.15 -20.92
C GLU A 266 10.77 -13.55 -21.47
N ARG A 267 11.39 -14.42 -20.66
CA ARG A 267 11.63 -15.84 -21.01
C ARG A 267 10.41 -16.74 -20.80
N MET A 268 9.38 -16.22 -20.14
CA MET A 268 8.13 -16.95 -19.95
C MET A 268 7.25 -16.78 -21.19
N GLU A 269 6.72 -17.88 -21.70
CA GLU A 269 5.71 -17.83 -22.77
C GLU A 269 4.48 -17.09 -22.26
N TRP A 270 4.05 -16.10 -22.99
CA TRP A 270 2.83 -15.37 -22.76
C TRP A 270 2.15 -15.06 -24.08
N GLN A 271 0.84 -14.98 -24.08
CA GLN A 271 0.06 -14.62 -25.26
C GLN A 271 -0.62 -13.28 -25.00
N THR A 272 -0.56 -12.39 -25.99
CA THR A 272 -1.33 -11.15 -25.93
C THR A 272 -2.81 -11.52 -26.05
N PRO A 273 -3.68 -11.14 -25.11
CA PRO A 273 -5.10 -11.32 -25.27
C PRO A 273 -5.57 -10.65 -26.57
N SER A 274 -6.38 -11.36 -27.36
CA SER A 274 -6.83 -10.93 -28.69
C SER A 274 -7.72 -9.69 -28.68
N ASP A 275 -8.27 -9.36 -27.53
CA ASP A 275 -9.17 -8.23 -27.27
C ASP A 275 -8.44 -6.93 -26.91
N ILE A 276 -7.11 -6.99 -26.65
CA ILE A 276 -6.31 -5.80 -26.34
C ILE A 276 -5.79 -5.18 -27.64
N GLN A 277 -6.26 -3.98 -27.96
CA GLN A 277 -5.79 -3.23 -29.13
C GLN A 277 -4.87 -2.08 -28.74
N PRO A 278 -3.81 -1.78 -29.54
CA PRO A 278 -2.93 -0.64 -29.29
C PRO A 278 -3.66 0.72 -29.19
N ARG A 279 -4.85 0.82 -29.81
CA ARG A 279 -5.70 2.02 -29.73
C ARG A 279 -6.25 2.29 -28.34
N ASP A 280 -6.39 1.27 -27.50
CA ASP A 280 -6.91 1.39 -26.13
C ASP A 280 -5.97 2.18 -25.21
N PHE A 281 -4.70 2.35 -25.66
CA PHE A 281 -3.67 3.12 -24.94
C PHE A 281 -3.48 4.54 -25.45
N GLN A 282 -4.25 4.96 -26.45
CA GLN A 282 -4.23 6.34 -26.92
C GLN A 282 -5.19 7.18 -26.06
N VAL A 283 -4.75 8.37 -25.73
CA VAL A 283 -5.58 9.33 -25.00
C VAL A 283 -6.72 9.78 -25.91
N SER A 284 -7.95 9.47 -25.56
CA SER A 284 -9.15 9.90 -26.28
C SER A 284 -9.33 11.42 -26.20
N GLU A 285 -10.15 11.97 -27.11
CA GLU A 285 -10.49 13.40 -27.08
C GLU A 285 -11.21 13.82 -25.78
N ALA A 286 -12.02 12.91 -25.20
CA ALA A 286 -12.67 13.14 -23.91
C ALA A 286 -11.66 13.19 -22.78
N GLU A 287 -10.73 12.21 -22.71
CA GLU A 287 -9.64 12.17 -21.74
C GLU A 287 -8.72 13.40 -21.85
N ARG A 288 -8.44 13.86 -23.08
CA ARG A 288 -7.63 15.06 -23.33
C ARG A 288 -8.32 16.33 -22.80
N ARG A 289 -9.63 16.44 -22.99
CA ARG A 289 -10.42 17.54 -22.42
C ARG A 289 -10.45 17.48 -20.90
N GLY A 290 -10.67 16.30 -20.33
CA GLY A 290 -10.63 16.07 -18.89
C GLY A 290 -9.29 16.45 -18.27
N LEU A 291 -8.16 16.04 -18.88
CA LEU A 291 -6.82 16.41 -18.41
C LEU A 291 -6.56 17.92 -18.45
N ARG A 292 -7.06 18.63 -19.48
CA ARG A 292 -6.95 20.10 -19.53
C ARG A 292 -7.79 20.76 -18.45
N GLY A 293 -9.00 20.24 -18.21
CA GLY A 293 -9.86 20.68 -17.10
C GLY A 293 -9.23 20.46 -15.72
N ALA A 294 -8.62 19.31 -15.51
CA ALA A 294 -7.90 18.99 -14.27
C ALA A 294 -6.73 19.93 -14.01
N VAL A 295 -5.93 20.24 -15.05
CA VAL A 295 -4.83 21.22 -14.94
C VAL A 295 -5.39 22.63 -14.66
N GLY A 296 -6.46 23.04 -15.33
CA GLY A 296 -7.12 24.32 -15.07
C GLY A 296 -7.67 24.42 -13.65
N GLY A 297 -8.31 23.34 -13.15
CA GLY A 297 -8.78 23.27 -11.77
C GLY A 297 -7.66 23.33 -10.74
N LEU A 298 -6.53 22.66 -11.00
CA LEU A 298 -5.35 22.73 -10.14
C LEU A 298 -4.77 24.15 -10.07
N ILE A 299 -4.64 24.81 -11.23
CA ILE A 299 -4.15 26.19 -11.29
C ILE A 299 -5.09 27.12 -10.53
N LEU A 300 -6.39 26.97 -10.72
CA LEU A 300 -7.38 27.76 -9.99
C LEU A 300 -7.29 27.55 -8.48
N ALA A 301 -7.17 26.30 -8.03
CA ALA A 301 -7.01 25.97 -6.62
C ALA A 301 -5.74 26.62 -6.04
N LEU A 302 -4.61 26.53 -6.75
CA LEU A 302 -3.36 27.17 -6.33
C LEU A 302 -3.49 28.69 -6.25
N LEU A 303 -4.17 29.30 -7.21
CA LEU A 303 -4.40 30.76 -7.19
C LEU A 303 -5.29 31.17 -6.01
N ILE A 304 -6.31 30.40 -5.68
CA ILE A 304 -7.17 30.64 -4.51
C ILE A 304 -6.34 30.53 -3.22
N ILE A 305 -5.54 29.49 -3.07
CA ILE A 305 -4.68 29.27 -1.89
C ILE A 305 -3.70 30.44 -1.73
N LEU A 306 -3.01 30.81 -2.82
CA LEU A 306 -2.05 31.93 -2.81
C LEU A 306 -2.71 33.28 -2.59
N GLY A 307 -3.98 33.44 -2.98
CA GLY A 307 -4.74 34.67 -2.76
C GLY A 307 -5.34 34.81 -1.35
N LEU A 308 -5.42 33.69 -0.61
CA LEU A 308 -5.90 33.65 0.77
C LEU A 308 -4.74 33.62 1.80
N ALA A 309 -3.52 33.37 1.37
CA ALA A 309 -2.29 33.34 2.19
C ALA A 309 -1.68 34.75 2.27
#